data_11b56e8daa207aacab7b0a60373db1fd
#
_entry.id   11b56e8daa207aacab7b0a60373db1fd
#
_cell.length_a   1.000
_cell.length_b   1.000
_cell.length_c   1.000
_cell.angle_alpha   90.00
_cell.angle_beta   90.00
_cell.angle_gamma   90.00
#
_symmetry.space_group_name_H-M   'P 1'
#
loop_
_entity.id
_entity.type
_entity.pdbx_description
1 polymer ?
#
loop_
_entity_poly.entity_id
_entity_poly.type
_entity_poly.pdbx_seq_one_letter_code
_entity_poly.pdbx_strand_id
1 'polypeptide(L)'
;MKQFLYTHKGYVVYGLISILALVWNIVTMGHSVPWCDEVMLADTPANMHIYGEWATTAFNAMGEGSKPFSVYLPLYTWLLYVWISIFGFSFLKVRLCEMITTVVLGGFLLRLGGQLAGKKLSLLSIALFSLGFWFTDLMVMIYRMARPDILGALMTVIFAIYVVKNLKEQKKYTWQLMLFSGLSIVAGIQSALYVVLGLIFTALFVRPVKRMLHPALCCLAGFVLGFIIVIAYMACFGEAKAFIVSIMNSSGAVMKLWEIARGIIFPLLGKEVTPLGYPDASPVPFYVKLLDIFAYTGAVILFMVNVLLLVLHKAWHHIRVYKMPILVFFFSIFTILGYNLAGRYQGYYMWTAILPMLLSLLIWMNVGKRLFAMPLVGISAIVMLGMALNRFPLTGESSTERIAAFVNQQHFKKTDRIAAPFSTFYALKPTNQNTYFYQIYPQNLIGEVDYVIIPEAGDDYNQEGMEKFLKELQHNPKYQVEKISRLQESNLALYKVCSKTNQ
;
A
#
# COMPACT_ATOMS: atom_id res chain seq x y z
N MET A 1 -11.66 15.87 31.95
CA MET A 1 -12.13 14.76 31.12
C MET A 1 -13.50 15.01 30.47
N LYS A 2 -14.60 15.31 31.22
CA LYS A 2 -15.92 15.58 30.61
C LYS A 2 -15.94 16.72 29.61
N GLN A 3 -15.25 17.84 29.84
CA GLN A 3 -15.18 18.98 28.91
C GLN A 3 -14.38 18.66 27.63
N PHE A 4 -13.31 17.85 27.73
CA PHE A 4 -12.54 17.33 26.58
C PHE A 4 -13.40 16.43 25.70
N LEU A 5 -14.11 15.47 26.29
CA LEU A 5 -15.02 14.57 25.55
C LEU A 5 -16.14 15.34 24.85
N TYR A 6 -16.65 16.42 25.45
CA TYR A 6 -17.70 17.24 24.85
C TYR A 6 -17.22 18.02 23.61
N THR A 7 -15.98 18.52 23.65
CA THR A 7 -15.36 19.27 22.54
C THR A 7 -14.92 18.35 21.37
N HIS A 8 -14.62 17.06 21.67
CA HIS A 8 -14.03 16.11 20.71
C HIS A 8 -14.91 14.88 20.41
N LYS A 9 -16.23 14.97 20.67
CA LYS A 9 -17.19 13.86 20.47
C LYS A 9 -17.02 13.12 19.13
N GLY A 10 -16.71 13.84 18.05
CA GLY A 10 -16.51 13.24 16.74
C GLY A 10 -15.29 12.31 16.69
N TYR A 11 -14.18 12.73 17.28
CA TYR A 11 -12.97 11.87 17.35
C TYR A 11 -13.17 10.69 18.31
N VAL A 12 -14.02 10.82 19.33
CA VAL A 12 -14.38 9.68 20.19
C VAL A 12 -15.17 8.64 19.41
N VAL A 13 -16.17 9.07 18.62
CA VAL A 13 -16.93 8.14 17.75
C VAL A 13 -16.00 7.45 16.73
N TYR A 14 -15.12 8.21 16.07
CA TYR A 14 -14.14 7.65 15.18
C TYR A 14 -13.22 6.63 15.90
N GLY A 15 -12.72 6.99 17.08
CA GLY A 15 -11.85 6.13 17.89
C GLY A 15 -12.52 4.81 18.28
N LEU A 16 -13.78 4.85 18.71
CA LEU A 16 -14.54 3.64 19.06
C LEU A 16 -14.73 2.72 17.86
N ILE A 17 -15.11 3.25 16.69
CA ILE A 17 -15.24 2.45 15.47
C ILE A 17 -13.88 1.90 15.05
N SER A 18 -12.80 2.69 15.16
CA SER A 18 -11.45 2.24 14.86
C SER A 18 -10.99 1.10 15.78
N ILE A 19 -11.30 1.17 17.08
CA ILE A 19 -11.01 0.08 18.02
C ILE A 19 -11.75 -1.20 17.62
N LEU A 20 -13.03 -1.12 17.28
CA LEU A 20 -13.81 -2.27 16.82
C LEU A 20 -13.23 -2.85 15.53
N ALA A 21 -12.86 -2.00 14.58
CA ALA A 21 -12.21 -2.42 13.34
C ALA A 21 -10.84 -3.07 13.59
N LEU A 22 -10.03 -2.52 14.51
CA LEU A 22 -8.75 -3.13 14.92
C LEU A 22 -8.95 -4.50 15.54
N VAL A 23 -9.90 -4.65 16.46
CA VAL A 23 -10.21 -5.94 17.09
C VAL A 23 -10.61 -6.97 16.02
N TRP A 24 -11.53 -6.60 15.12
CA TRP A 24 -11.91 -7.48 14.01
C TRP A 24 -10.71 -7.85 13.14
N ASN A 25 -9.84 -6.89 12.79
CA ASN A 25 -8.65 -7.16 12.01
C ASN A 25 -7.67 -8.10 12.73
N ILE A 26 -7.44 -7.89 14.02
CA ILE A 26 -6.55 -8.74 14.82
C ILE A 26 -7.06 -10.19 14.84
N VAL A 27 -8.36 -10.38 15.10
CA VAL A 27 -8.98 -11.72 15.16
C VAL A 27 -8.95 -12.42 13.80
N THR A 28 -9.15 -11.68 12.71
CA THR A 28 -9.23 -12.27 11.36
C THR A 28 -7.94 -12.19 10.56
N MET A 29 -6.85 -11.69 11.14
CA MET A 29 -5.58 -11.44 10.44
C MET A 29 -4.99 -12.70 9.83
N GLY A 30 -5.08 -13.80 10.53
CA GLY A 30 -4.53 -15.09 10.10
C GLY A 30 -5.14 -15.68 8.83
N HIS A 31 -6.31 -15.18 8.37
CA HIS A 31 -6.91 -15.60 7.10
C HIS A 31 -6.22 -15.03 5.85
N SER A 32 -5.28 -14.09 6.01
CA SER A 32 -4.52 -13.54 4.90
C SER A 32 -3.04 -13.88 5.05
N VAL A 33 -2.49 -14.58 4.06
CA VAL A 33 -1.06 -14.90 4.01
C VAL A 33 -0.20 -13.67 3.70
N PRO A 34 1.08 -13.64 4.10
CA PRO A 34 2.03 -12.60 3.71
C PRO A 34 2.18 -12.50 2.20
N TRP A 35 2.30 -11.27 1.72
CA TRP A 35 2.54 -11.01 0.32
C TRP A 35 4.00 -10.60 0.05
N CYS A 36 4.45 -10.73 -1.21
CA CYS A 36 5.81 -10.47 -1.66
C CYS A 36 6.38 -9.14 -1.13
N ASP A 37 5.70 -8.02 -1.41
CA ASP A 37 6.19 -6.69 -1.02
C ASP A 37 6.22 -6.50 0.51
N GLU A 38 5.29 -7.14 1.24
CA GLU A 38 5.29 -7.13 2.71
C GLU A 38 6.57 -7.77 3.25
N VAL A 39 6.97 -8.92 2.67
CA VAL A 39 8.19 -9.63 3.06
C VAL A 39 9.43 -8.80 2.70
N MET A 40 9.47 -8.22 1.50
CA MET A 40 10.56 -7.35 1.07
C MET A 40 10.78 -6.15 2.01
N LEU A 41 9.69 -5.56 2.49
CA LEU A 41 9.74 -4.41 3.38
C LEU A 41 10.08 -4.80 4.83
N ALA A 42 9.61 -5.98 5.28
CA ALA A 42 9.81 -6.43 6.64
C ALA A 42 11.17 -7.10 6.87
N ASP A 43 11.85 -7.58 5.81
CA ASP A 43 13.07 -8.39 5.94
C ASP A 43 14.24 -7.58 6.53
N THR A 44 14.55 -6.40 5.99
CA THR A 44 15.63 -5.55 6.52
C THR A 44 15.43 -5.16 7.99
N PRO A 45 14.26 -4.62 8.43
CA PRO A 45 14.04 -4.31 9.83
C PRO A 45 14.02 -5.55 10.73
N ALA A 46 13.53 -6.71 10.23
CA ALA A 46 13.58 -7.96 10.98
C ALA A 46 15.02 -8.44 11.17
N ASN A 47 15.85 -8.41 10.13
CA ASN A 47 17.28 -8.76 10.22
C ASN A 47 18.01 -7.89 11.22
N MET A 48 17.79 -6.58 11.19
CA MET A 48 18.43 -5.67 12.16
C MET A 48 18.00 -5.98 13.59
N HIS A 49 16.71 -6.27 13.80
CA HIS A 49 16.20 -6.58 15.14
C HIS A 49 16.67 -7.95 15.66
N ILE A 50 16.70 -8.98 14.80
CA ILE A 50 16.96 -10.39 15.23
C ILE A 50 18.45 -10.71 15.16
N TYR A 51 19.14 -10.22 14.13
CA TYR A 51 20.52 -10.62 13.80
C TYR A 51 21.53 -9.46 13.85
N GLY A 52 21.07 -8.22 14.05
CA GLY A 52 21.94 -7.03 14.10
C GLY A 52 22.44 -6.54 12.74
N GLU A 53 21.83 -6.99 11.63
CA GLU A 53 22.25 -6.68 10.28
C GLU A 53 21.19 -5.84 9.53
N TRP A 54 21.60 -4.63 9.07
CA TRP A 54 20.73 -3.79 8.25
C TRP A 54 20.84 -4.20 6.78
N ALA A 55 20.33 -5.38 6.47
CA ALA A 55 20.42 -5.99 5.14
C ALA A 55 19.17 -6.85 4.86
N THR A 56 18.89 -7.11 3.57
CA THR A 56 17.95 -8.17 3.19
C THR A 56 18.69 -9.48 3.02
N THR A 57 18.18 -10.56 3.57
CA THR A 57 18.68 -11.93 3.35
C THR A 57 17.70 -12.78 2.57
N ALA A 58 16.42 -12.45 2.64
CA ALA A 58 15.35 -13.16 1.94
C ALA A 58 15.52 -13.13 0.40
N PHE A 59 16.28 -12.18 -0.12
CA PHE A 59 16.49 -11.95 -1.55
C PHE A 59 17.95 -12.11 -1.98
N ASN A 60 18.75 -12.87 -1.24
CA ASN A 60 20.14 -13.13 -1.58
C ASN A 60 20.33 -13.72 -3.00
N ALA A 61 19.33 -14.46 -3.50
CA ALA A 61 19.31 -14.93 -4.86
C ALA A 61 19.39 -13.81 -5.93
N MET A 62 19.08 -12.58 -5.56
CA MET A 62 19.23 -11.39 -6.42
C MET A 62 20.63 -10.77 -6.36
N GLY A 63 21.57 -11.38 -5.61
CA GLY A 63 22.95 -10.90 -5.47
C GLY A 63 23.11 -9.72 -4.50
N GLU A 64 22.11 -9.38 -3.72
CA GLU A 64 22.09 -8.20 -2.83
C GLU A 64 22.34 -8.55 -1.34
N GLY A 65 22.90 -9.71 -1.06
CA GLY A 65 22.95 -10.39 0.23
C GLY A 65 23.57 -9.70 1.44
N SER A 66 24.02 -8.47 1.35
CA SER A 66 24.54 -7.71 2.51
C SER A 66 24.01 -6.27 2.56
N LYS A 67 22.97 -5.97 1.79
CA LYS A 67 22.47 -4.61 1.61
C LYS A 67 20.95 -4.56 1.81
N PRO A 68 20.38 -3.43 2.26
CA PRO A 68 18.95 -3.24 2.26
C PRO A 68 18.40 -3.24 0.84
N PHE A 69 17.16 -3.68 0.67
CA PHE A 69 16.50 -3.69 -0.63
C PHE A 69 16.29 -2.26 -1.14
N SER A 70 17.01 -1.89 -2.23
CA SER A 70 17.11 -0.51 -2.70
C SER A 70 15.87 0.03 -3.44
N VAL A 71 14.90 -0.85 -3.77
CA VAL A 71 13.67 -0.45 -4.47
C VAL A 71 12.70 0.32 -3.58
N TYR A 72 12.71 0.06 -2.27
CA TYR A 72 11.81 0.70 -1.32
C TYR A 72 12.48 1.85 -0.57
N LEU A 73 11.74 2.96 -0.46
CA LEU A 73 12.22 4.17 0.18
C LEU A 73 12.22 4.04 1.72
N PRO A 74 13.16 4.71 2.42
CA PRO A 74 13.55 4.32 3.78
C PRO A 74 12.54 4.66 4.88
N LEU A 75 11.59 5.59 4.67
CA LEU A 75 10.73 6.07 5.78
C LEU A 75 9.92 4.95 6.42
N TYR A 76 9.33 4.09 5.60
CA TYR A 76 8.54 2.97 6.11
C TYR A 76 9.42 1.91 6.79
N THR A 77 10.57 1.58 6.19
CA THR A 77 11.53 0.63 6.77
C THR A 77 12.04 1.10 8.13
N TRP A 78 12.34 2.42 8.27
CA TRP A 78 12.73 3.01 9.56
C TRP A 78 11.59 2.98 10.59
N LEU A 79 10.37 3.34 10.17
CA LEU A 79 9.20 3.25 11.05
C LEU A 79 8.99 1.82 11.55
N LEU A 80 9.04 0.85 10.62
CA LEU A 80 8.84 -0.55 10.94
C LEU A 80 9.96 -1.11 11.84
N TYR A 81 11.21 -0.68 11.64
CA TYR A 81 12.31 -1.04 12.53
C TYR A 81 12.09 -0.54 13.96
N VAL A 82 11.73 0.74 14.12
CA VAL A 82 11.42 1.31 15.44
C VAL A 82 10.26 0.55 16.09
N TRP A 83 9.21 0.27 15.31
CA TRP A 83 8.05 -0.49 15.77
C TRP A 83 8.41 -1.91 16.24
N ILE A 84 9.16 -2.66 15.42
CA ILE A 84 9.62 -4.02 15.74
C ILE A 84 10.55 -4.00 16.96
N SER A 85 11.42 -3.00 17.08
CA SER A 85 12.31 -2.86 18.23
C SER A 85 11.57 -2.69 19.56
N ILE A 86 10.41 -2.06 19.55
CA ILE A 86 9.58 -1.83 20.75
C ILE A 86 8.67 -3.05 21.03
N PHE A 87 8.00 -3.56 20.01
CA PHE A 87 6.95 -4.57 20.17
C PHE A 87 7.39 -5.99 19.81
N GLY A 88 8.59 -6.15 19.22
CA GLY A 88 9.11 -7.41 18.69
C GLY A 88 8.59 -7.74 17.29
N PHE A 89 9.18 -8.79 16.69
CA PHE A 89 8.86 -9.24 15.35
C PHE A 89 7.84 -10.40 15.38
N SER A 90 6.73 -10.23 14.69
CA SER A 90 5.78 -11.29 14.33
C SER A 90 4.85 -10.79 13.23
N PHE A 91 4.16 -11.70 12.55
CA PHE A 91 3.17 -11.40 11.53
C PHE A 91 2.15 -10.34 11.97
N LEU A 92 1.50 -10.58 13.11
CA LEU A 92 0.50 -9.65 13.65
C LEU A 92 1.11 -8.27 13.98
N LYS A 93 2.29 -8.26 14.64
CA LYS A 93 2.91 -7.02 15.10
C LYS A 93 3.36 -6.14 13.93
N VAL A 94 3.91 -6.73 12.86
CA VAL A 94 4.31 -6.00 11.66
C VAL A 94 3.11 -5.34 11.00
N ARG A 95 2.00 -6.05 10.81
CA ARG A 95 0.77 -5.51 10.23
C ARG A 95 0.07 -4.49 11.14
N LEU A 96 0.19 -4.65 12.45
CA LEU A 96 -0.38 -3.70 13.41
C LEU A 96 0.22 -2.30 13.27
N CYS A 97 1.49 -2.17 12.88
CA CYS A 97 2.11 -0.89 12.56
C CYS A 97 1.31 -0.12 11.50
N GLU A 98 0.93 -0.82 10.42
CA GLU A 98 0.15 -0.23 9.33
C GLU A 98 -1.28 0.12 9.75
N MET A 99 -1.91 -0.73 10.55
CA MET A 99 -3.26 -0.47 11.09
C MET A 99 -3.29 0.75 12.01
N ILE A 100 -2.29 0.92 12.87
CA ILE A 100 -2.20 2.11 13.74
C ILE A 100 -1.97 3.36 12.88
N THR A 101 -1.12 3.26 11.84
CA THR A 101 -0.94 4.36 10.87
C THR A 101 -2.26 4.70 10.18
N THR A 102 -3.10 3.70 9.88
CA THR A 102 -4.45 3.88 9.32
C THR A 102 -5.39 4.61 10.28
N VAL A 103 -5.35 4.30 11.59
CA VAL A 103 -6.11 5.08 12.60
C VAL A 103 -5.72 6.56 12.55
N VAL A 104 -4.42 6.84 12.47
CA VAL A 104 -3.94 8.22 12.41
C VAL A 104 -4.37 8.90 11.10
N LEU A 105 -4.25 8.22 9.97
CA LEU A 105 -4.70 8.72 8.66
C LEU A 105 -6.17 9.11 8.66
N GLY A 106 -7.07 8.25 9.17
CA GLY A 106 -8.50 8.54 9.22
C GLY A 106 -8.82 9.76 10.09
N GLY A 107 -8.11 9.94 11.21
CA GLY A 107 -8.21 11.15 12.03
C GLY A 107 -7.85 12.43 11.28
N PHE A 108 -6.77 12.41 10.48
CA PHE A 108 -6.37 13.53 9.63
C PHE A 108 -7.33 13.75 8.45
N LEU A 109 -7.92 12.69 7.88
CA LEU A 109 -8.97 12.82 6.85
C LEU A 109 -10.22 13.49 7.41
N LEU A 110 -10.66 13.16 8.62
CA LEU A 110 -11.76 13.86 9.29
C LEU A 110 -11.45 15.34 9.46
N ARG A 111 -10.22 15.69 9.87
CA ARG A 111 -9.78 17.08 9.99
C ARG A 111 -9.82 17.80 8.65
N LEU A 112 -9.29 17.18 7.59
CA LEU A 112 -9.32 17.73 6.23
C LEU A 112 -10.77 17.91 5.75
N GLY A 113 -11.63 16.90 5.96
CA GLY A 113 -13.06 16.96 5.62
C GLY A 113 -13.79 18.12 6.29
N GLY A 114 -13.54 18.33 7.58
CA GLY A 114 -14.08 19.48 8.31
C GLY A 114 -13.60 20.83 7.78
N GLN A 115 -12.31 20.93 7.43
CA GLN A 115 -11.76 22.15 6.79
C GLN A 115 -12.40 22.42 5.42
N LEU A 116 -12.58 21.39 4.59
CA LEU A 116 -13.17 21.52 3.25
C LEU A 116 -14.68 21.78 3.31
N ALA A 117 -15.39 21.14 4.24
CA ALA A 117 -16.82 21.40 4.48
C ALA A 117 -17.09 22.80 5.06
N GLY A 118 -16.08 23.44 5.64
CA GLY A 118 -16.20 24.78 6.27
C GLY A 118 -17.04 24.79 7.54
N LYS A 119 -17.34 23.64 8.14
CA LYS A 119 -18.16 23.50 9.36
C LYS A 119 -17.83 22.23 10.15
N LYS A 120 -18.32 22.16 11.38
CA LYS A 120 -18.22 20.94 12.21
C LYS A 120 -18.95 19.78 11.52
N LEU A 121 -18.29 18.62 11.46
CA LEU A 121 -18.88 17.40 10.97
C LEU A 121 -19.91 16.84 11.98
N SER A 122 -21.01 16.30 11.47
CA SER A 122 -22.01 15.65 12.33
C SER A 122 -21.50 14.30 12.81
N LEU A 123 -21.93 13.86 14.00
CA LEU A 123 -21.52 12.57 14.57
C LEU A 123 -21.89 11.41 13.66
N LEU A 124 -23.08 11.45 13.07
CA LEU A 124 -23.54 10.43 12.13
C LEU A 124 -22.66 10.40 10.86
N SER A 125 -22.28 11.56 10.30
CA SER A 125 -21.39 11.59 9.13
C SER A 125 -20.00 11.04 9.44
N ILE A 126 -19.48 11.28 10.65
CA ILE A 126 -18.22 10.70 11.11
C ILE A 126 -18.33 9.19 11.24
N ALA A 127 -19.42 8.68 11.86
CA ALA A 127 -19.64 7.24 12.01
C ALA A 127 -19.72 6.54 10.65
N LEU A 128 -20.55 7.05 9.72
CA LEU A 128 -20.69 6.47 8.39
C LEU A 128 -19.41 6.53 7.57
N PHE A 129 -18.70 7.66 7.64
CA PHE A 129 -17.37 7.77 7.03
C PHE A 129 -16.40 6.73 7.60
N SER A 130 -16.38 6.57 8.94
CA SER A 130 -15.49 5.62 9.59
C SER A 130 -15.77 4.19 9.16
N LEU A 131 -17.03 3.79 9.04
CA LEU A 131 -17.41 2.48 8.52
C LEU A 131 -16.94 2.31 7.07
N GLY A 132 -17.23 3.27 6.19
CA GLY A 132 -16.76 3.23 4.80
C GLY A 132 -15.24 3.18 4.69
N PHE A 133 -14.53 3.97 5.49
CA PHE A 133 -13.06 4.02 5.51
C PHE A 133 -12.44 2.68 5.95
N TRP A 134 -12.96 2.06 7.00
CA TRP A 134 -12.42 0.80 7.52
C TRP A 134 -12.80 -0.43 6.71
N PHE A 135 -14.00 -0.44 6.09
CA PHE A 135 -14.56 -1.65 5.49
C PHE A 135 -14.70 -1.61 3.96
N THR A 136 -14.23 -0.57 3.29
CA THR A 136 -14.03 -0.62 1.83
C THR A 136 -13.00 -1.70 1.51
N ASP A 137 -13.33 -2.63 0.62
CA ASP A 137 -12.52 -3.80 0.28
C ASP A 137 -11.06 -3.46 -0.05
N LEU A 138 -10.85 -2.43 -0.85
CA LEU A 138 -9.50 -1.96 -1.19
C LEU A 138 -8.75 -1.39 0.02
N MET A 139 -9.42 -0.64 0.91
CA MET A 139 -8.78 -0.16 2.13
C MET A 139 -8.40 -1.32 3.04
N VAL A 140 -9.31 -2.32 3.18
CA VAL A 140 -9.03 -3.56 3.93
C VAL A 140 -7.80 -4.27 3.36
N MET A 141 -7.70 -4.37 2.04
CA MET A 141 -6.53 -4.97 1.39
C MET A 141 -5.24 -4.20 1.73
N ILE A 142 -5.24 -2.88 1.61
CA ILE A 142 -4.03 -2.06 1.76
C ILE A 142 -3.53 -2.05 3.20
N TYR A 143 -4.39 -1.79 4.19
CA TYR A 143 -3.93 -1.69 5.57
C TYR A 143 -3.68 -3.05 6.25
N ARG A 144 -4.13 -4.16 5.65
CA ARG A 144 -3.78 -5.53 6.10
C ARG A 144 -2.45 -6.03 5.53
N MET A 145 -1.85 -5.32 4.61
CA MET A 145 -0.50 -5.58 4.12
C MET A 145 0.47 -4.57 4.71
N ALA A 146 1.62 -5.02 5.21
CA ALA A 146 2.64 -4.13 5.74
C ALA A 146 3.39 -3.43 4.59
N ARG A 147 2.82 -2.31 4.09
CA ARG A 147 3.30 -1.55 2.94
C ARG A 147 3.34 -0.04 3.23
N PRO A 148 4.18 0.74 2.52
CA PRO A 148 4.35 2.17 2.76
C PRO A 148 3.15 3.02 2.32
N ASP A 149 2.13 2.42 1.70
CA ASP A 149 1.03 3.15 1.04
C ASP A 149 0.24 4.03 2.01
N ILE A 150 -0.12 3.51 3.18
CA ILE A 150 -0.88 4.27 4.20
C ILE A 150 0.00 5.37 4.83
N LEU A 151 1.28 5.10 5.06
CA LEU A 151 2.21 6.12 5.56
C LEU A 151 2.37 7.24 4.53
N GLY A 152 2.51 6.89 3.26
CA GLY A 152 2.54 7.85 2.16
C GLY A 152 1.25 8.67 2.07
N ALA A 153 0.09 8.02 2.17
CA ALA A 153 -1.22 8.68 2.21
C ALA A 153 -1.32 9.65 3.40
N LEU A 154 -0.83 9.25 4.58
CA LEU A 154 -0.81 10.11 5.77
C LEU A 154 0.01 11.39 5.53
N MET A 155 1.21 11.28 4.97
CA MET A 155 2.07 12.43 4.67
C MET A 155 1.38 13.38 3.67
N THR A 156 0.74 12.83 2.63
CA THR A 156 0.03 13.63 1.62
C THR A 156 -1.22 14.32 2.17
N VAL A 157 -1.98 13.67 3.05
CA VAL A 157 -3.17 14.26 3.70
C VAL A 157 -2.75 15.38 4.65
N ILE A 158 -1.67 15.20 5.43
CA ILE A 158 -1.17 16.28 6.29
C ILE A 158 -0.67 17.46 5.45
N PHE A 159 0.05 17.20 4.35
CA PHE A 159 0.43 18.24 3.39
C PHE A 159 -0.80 19.01 2.87
N ALA A 160 -1.84 18.31 2.42
CA ALA A 160 -3.07 18.91 1.93
C ALA A 160 -3.77 19.79 2.99
N ILE A 161 -3.76 19.40 4.27
CA ILE A 161 -4.29 20.21 5.38
C ILE A 161 -3.55 21.54 5.45
N TYR A 162 -2.22 21.55 5.30
CA TYR A 162 -1.44 22.79 5.36
C TYR A 162 -1.57 23.63 4.09
N VAL A 163 -1.77 23.02 2.91
CA VAL A 163 -2.14 23.75 1.69
C VAL A 163 -3.48 24.47 1.89
N VAL A 164 -4.51 23.78 2.38
CA VAL A 164 -5.83 24.37 2.65
C VAL A 164 -5.73 25.49 3.69
N LYS A 165 -4.94 25.33 4.75
CA LYS A 165 -4.71 26.37 5.74
C LYS A 165 -3.99 27.58 5.14
N ASN A 166 -2.93 27.37 4.36
CA ASN A 166 -2.19 28.42 3.70
C ASN A 166 -3.12 29.27 2.80
N LEU A 167 -4.00 28.61 2.05
CA LEU A 167 -4.96 29.28 1.16
C LEU A 167 -6.07 30.02 1.91
N LYS A 168 -6.55 29.51 3.04
CA LYS A 168 -7.64 30.11 3.83
C LYS A 168 -7.16 31.20 4.77
N GLU A 169 -6.09 30.94 5.50
CA GLU A 169 -5.62 31.82 6.60
C GLU A 169 -4.60 32.86 6.11
N GLN A 170 -4.15 32.74 4.86
CA GLN A 170 -3.08 33.56 4.25
C GLN A 170 -1.77 33.57 5.08
N LYS A 171 -1.61 32.59 5.97
CA LYS A 171 -0.40 32.39 6.77
C LYS A 171 0.57 31.47 6.01
N LYS A 172 1.86 31.77 6.11
CA LYS A 172 2.90 30.95 5.51
C LYS A 172 3.23 29.76 6.43
N TYR A 173 2.80 28.56 6.04
CA TYR A 173 3.16 27.30 6.72
C TYR A 173 4.37 26.64 6.04
N THR A 174 5.45 27.42 5.89
CA THR A 174 6.62 27.06 5.06
C THR A 174 7.25 25.74 5.49
N TRP A 175 7.66 25.61 6.75
CA TRP A 175 8.35 24.43 7.22
C TRP A 175 7.46 23.18 7.21
N GLN A 176 6.14 23.31 7.51
CA GLN A 176 5.21 22.18 7.47
C GLN A 176 5.01 21.69 6.04
N LEU A 177 4.85 22.59 5.09
CA LEU A 177 4.72 22.25 3.67
C LEU A 177 5.99 21.57 3.15
N MET A 178 7.18 22.10 3.48
CA MET A 178 8.47 21.48 3.12
C MET A 178 8.64 20.11 3.76
N LEU A 179 8.36 19.98 5.06
CA LEU A 179 8.52 18.74 5.81
C LEU A 179 7.63 17.63 5.22
N PHE A 180 6.31 17.86 5.07
CA PHE A 180 5.39 16.81 4.66
C PHE A 180 5.47 16.48 3.17
N SER A 181 5.89 17.42 2.31
CA SER A 181 6.24 17.09 0.93
C SER A 181 7.53 16.29 0.85
N GLY A 182 8.55 16.64 1.63
CA GLY A 182 9.80 15.87 1.72
C GLY A 182 9.56 14.45 2.25
N LEU A 183 8.80 14.31 3.34
CA LEU A 183 8.44 13.01 3.89
C LEU A 183 7.59 12.17 2.91
N SER A 184 6.78 12.79 2.05
CA SER A 184 6.03 12.06 1.02
C SER A 184 6.96 11.40 0.00
N ILE A 185 8.07 12.04 -0.39
CA ILE A 185 9.11 11.41 -1.22
C ILE A 185 9.79 10.27 -0.47
N VAL A 186 10.21 10.50 0.79
CA VAL A 186 10.92 9.49 1.58
C VAL A 186 10.03 8.28 1.90
N ALA A 187 8.69 8.45 1.91
CA ALA A 187 7.72 7.37 2.04
C ALA A 187 7.52 6.58 0.73
N GLY A 188 7.47 7.26 -0.41
CA GLY A 188 7.26 6.61 -1.70
C GLY A 188 7.09 7.61 -2.85
N ILE A 189 7.65 7.28 -4.01
CA ILE A 189 7.53 8.11 -5.22
C ILE A 189 6.05 8.30 -5.60
N GLN A 190 5.21 7.30 -5.36
CA GLN A 190 3.77 7.36 -5.60
C GLN A 190 3.11 8.46 -4.77
N SER A 191 3.52 8.61 -3.51
CA SER A 191 3.00 9.66 -2.62
C SER A 191 3.43 11.06 -3.09
N ALA A 192 4.66 11.19 -3.59
CA ALA A 192 5.14 12.44 -4.17
C ALA A 192 4.37 12.80 -5.45
N LEU A 193 4.11 11.83 -6.32
CA LEU A 193 3.25 12.04 -7.50
C LEU A 193 1.85 12.52 -7.11
N TYR A 194 1.26 11.92 -6.06
CA TYR A 194 -0.04 12.34 -5.56
C TYR A 194 -0.05 13.79 -5.06
N VAL A 195 1.01 14.22 -4.37
CA VAL A 195 1.19 15.62 -3.94
C VAL A 195 1.24 16.55 -5.14
N VAL A 196 2.01 16.21 -6.18
CA VAL A 196 2.11 17.01 -7.42
C VAL A 196 0.76 17.13 -8.11
N LEU A 197 0.06 15.98 -8.30
CA LEU A 197 -1.27 15.96 -8.89
C LEU A 197 -2.26 16.81 -8.08
N GLY A 198 -2.19 16.76 -6.75
CA GLY A 198 -3.01 17.59 -5.86
C GLY A 198 -2.74 19.09 -6.00
N LEU A 199 -1.47 19.50 -6.14
CA LEU A 199 -1.11 20.89 -6.38
C LEU A 199 -1.58 21.38 -7.76
N ILE A 200 -1.36 20.60 -8.81
CA ILE A 200 -1.82 20.91 -10.16
C ILE A 200 -3.34 21.06 -10.17
N PHE A 201 -4.07 20.07 -9.65
CA PHE A 201 -5.52 20.11 -9.59
C PHE A 201 -6.02 21.34 -8.81
N THR A 202 -5.42 21.62 -7.64
CA THR A 202 -5.80 22.78 -6.83
C THR A 202 -5.55 24.10 -7.58
N ALA A 203 -4.45 24.20 -8.31
CA ALA A 203 -4.11 25.40 -9.10
C ALA A 203 -5.11 25.69 -10.22
N LEU A 204 -5.76 24.65 -10.77
CA LEU A 204 -6.81 24.83 -11.79
C LEU A 204 -8.04 25.59 -11.25
N PHE A 205 -8.32 25.48 -9.94
CA PHE A 205 -9.54 26.03 -9.32
C PHE A 205 -9.32 27.19 -8.35
N VAL A 206 -8.07 27.46 -7.95
CA VAL A 206 -7.71 28.57 -7.07
C VAL A 206 -7.41 29.83 -7.87
N ARG A 207 -8.06 30.93 -7.54
CA ARG A 207 -7.83 32.24 -8.17
C ARG A 207 -7.46 33.27 -7.10
N PRO A 208 -6.51 34.13 -7.33
CA PRO A 208 -5.53 34.10 -8.45
C PRO A 208 -4.53 32.96 -8.26
N VAL A 209 -4.07 32.34 -9.35
CA VAL A 209 -3.15 31.18 -9.36
C VAL A 209 -1.85 31.48 -8.60
N LYS A 210 -1.41 32.73 -8.53
CA LYS A 210 -0.24 33.17 -7.74
C LYS A 210 -0.30 32.75 -6.25
N ARG A 211 -1.48 32.50 -5.69
CA ARG A 211 -1.62 31.96 -4.31
C ARG A 211 -1.05 30.56 -4.17
N MET A 212 -0.90 29.82 -5.26
CA MET A 212 -0.30 28.47 -5.28
C MET A 212 1.24 28.50 -5.33
N LEU A 213 1.84 29.67 -5.65
CA LEU A 213 3.30 29.78 -5.83
C LEU A 213 4.05 29.39 -4.54
N HIS A 214 3.61 29.91 -3.39
CA HIS A 214 4.26 29.59 -2.10
C HIS A 214 4.13 28.10 -1.75
N PRO A 215 2.95 27.40 -1.76
CA PRO A 215 2.87 25.97 -1.55
C PRO A 215 3.70 25.16 -2.56
N ALA A 216 3.73 25.57 -3.84
CA ALA A 216 4.48 24.87 -4.88
C ALA A 216 6.02 24.98 -4.65
N LEU A 217 6.52 26.17 -4.31
CA LEU A 217 7.95 26.37 -3.99
C LEU A 217 8.35 25.59 -2.72
N CYS A 218 7.50 25.58 -1.68
CA CYS A 218 7.75 24.79 -0.48
C CYS A 218 7.74 23.30 -0.79
N CYS A 219 6.82 22.85 -1.67
CA CYS A 219 6.78 21.45 -2.11
C CYS A 219 8.06 21.07 -2.85
N LEU A 220 8.49 21.88 -3.81
CA LEU A 220 9.75 21.65 -4.55
C LEU A 220 10.95 21.58 -3.60
N ALA A 221 11.08 22.52 -2.67
CA ALA A 221 12.15 22.52 -1.70
C ALA A 221 12.12 21.27 -0.80
N GLY A 222 10.92 20.88 -0.35
CA GLY A 222 10.73 19.65 0.43
C GLY A 222 11.09 18.40 -0.39
N PHE A 223 10.73 18.33 -1.65
CA PHE A 223 11.10 17.23 -2.55
C PHE A 223 12.62 17.13 -2.74
N VAL A 224 13.31 18.25 -2.94
CA VAL A 224 14.77 18.26 -3.05
C VAL A 224 15.40 17.73 -1.76
N LEU A 225 14.95 18.19 -0.60
CA LEU A 225 15.47 17.71 0.70
C LEU A 225 15.16 16.23 0.91
N GLY A 226 13.93 15.79 0.62
CA GLY A 226 13.54 14.38 0.72
C GLY A 226 14.37 13.48 -0.20
N PHE A 227 14.62 13.93 -1.43
CA PHE A 227 15.45 13.20 -2.38
C PHE A 227 16.91 13.12 -1.93
N ILE A 228 17.47 14.20 -1.38
CA ILE A 228 18.82 14.21 -0.79
C ILE A 228 18.91 13.18 0.35
N ILE A 229 17.91 13.11 1.23
CA ILE A 229 17.87 12.12 2.31
C ILE A 229 17.89 10.69 1.76
N VAL A 230 17.09 10.41 0.73
CA VAL A 230 17.04 9.08 0.10
C VAL A 230 18.38 8.74 -0.56
N ILE A 231 18.97 9.67 -1.33
CA ILE A 231 20.27 9.45 -1.98
C ILE A 231 21.37 9.24 -0.94
N ALA A 232 21.39 10.03 0.14
CA ALA A 232 22.36 9.86 1.22
C ALA A 232 22.23 8.49 1.90
N TYR A 233 20.98 8.07 2.17
CA TYR A 233 20.70 6.72 2.70
C TYR A 233 21.22 5.62 1.77
N MET A 234 20.89 5.68 0.47
CA MET A 234 21.35 4.70 -0.50
C MET A 234 22.87 4.72 -0.69
N ALA A 235 23.51 5.90 -0.58
CA ALA A 235 24.96 6.04 -0.67
C ALA A 235 25.70 5.37 0.50
N CYS A 236 25.12 5.35 1.70
CA CYS A 236 25.68 4.63 2.84
C CYS A 236 25.88 3.13 2.58
N PHE A 237 25.10 2.56 1.64
CA PHE A 237 25.19 1.14 1.26
C PHE A 237 25.81 0.93 -0.13
N GLY A 238 26.30 1.99 -0.78
CA GLY A 238 26.86 1.92 -2.14
C GLY A 238 25.79 1.77 -3.24
N GLU A 239 24.50 1.97 -2.92
CA GLU A 239 23.37 1.72 -3.83
C GLU A 239 22.82 2.98 -4.54
N ALA A 240 23.40 4.16 -4.30
CA ALA A 240 22.88 5.42 -4.86
C ALA A 240 22.78 5.41 -6.39
N LYS A 241 23.78 4.86 -7.09
CA LYS A 241 23.77 4.75 -8.55
C LYS A 241 22.70 3.78 -9.04
N ALA A 242 22.60 2.59 -8.44
CA ALA A 242 21.61 1.58 -8.77
C ALA A 242 20.20 2.11 -8.54
N PHE A 243 19.98 2.81 -7.45
CA PHE A 243 18.70 3.45 -7.13
C PHE A 243 18.30 4.51 -8.17
N ILE A 244 19.22 5.43 -8.55
CA ILE A 244 18.95 6.44 -9.57
C ILE A 244 18.60 5.77 -10.91
N VAL A 245 19.38 4.76 -11.34
CA VAL A 245 19.11 4.02 -12.58
C VAL A 245 17.75 3.31 -12.49
N SER A 246 17.43 2.68 -11.38
CA SER A 246 16.13 2.02 -11.16
C SER A 246 14.97 3.01 -11.25
N ILE A 247 15.08 4.20 -10.63
CA ILE A 247 14.08 5.26 -10.78
C ILE A 247 13.94 5.69 -12.24
N MET A 248 15.04 5.94 -12.92
CA MET A 248 15.02 6.36 -14.31
C MET A 248 14.38 5.31 -15.23
N ASN A 249 14.65 4.04 -15.00
CA ASN A 249 14.13 2.95 -15.83
C ASN A 249 12.69 2.57 -15.44
N SER A 250 12.36 2.58 -14.16
CA SER A 250 11.08 2.07 -13.67
C SER A 250 10.02 3.15 -13.44
N SER A 251 10.40 4.42 -13.32
CA SER A 251 9.46 5.45 -12.84
C SER A 251 8.63 6.12 -13.92
N GLY A 252 8.90 5.87 -15.19
CA GLY A 252 8.33 6.74 -16.22
C GLY A 252 8.65 8.24 -15.99
N ALA A 253 9.46 8.56 -14.97
CA ALA A 253 9.83 9.94 -14.61
C ALA A 253 10.62 10.61 -15.74
N VAL A 254 11.17 9.82 -16.65
CA VAL A 254 11.85 10.23 -17.89
C VAL A 254 10.94 9.98 -19.09
N MET A 255 9.63 9.82 -18.90
CA MET A 255 8.71 9.74 -20.04
C MET A 255 8.85 11.02 -20.87
N LYS A 256 9.40 10.86 -22.06
CA LYS A 256 9.34 11.92 -23.08
C LYS A 256 7.88 12.28 -23.29
N LEU A 257 7.58 13.58 -23.52
CA LEU A 257 6.22 14.05 -23.88
C LEU A 257 5.53 13.17 -24.93
N TRP A 258 6.34 12.58 -25.84
CA TRP A 258 5.88 11.61 -26.84
C TRP A 258 5.30 10.32 -26.20
N GLU A 259 5.86 9.78 -25.15
CA GLU A 259 5.35 8.55 -24.51
C GLU A 259 4.06 8.84 -23.73
N ILE A 260 3.92 10.03 -23.17
CA ILE A 260 2.65 10.50 -22.61
C ILE A 260 1.60 10.63 -23.71
N ALA A 261 1.96 11.30 -24.83
CA ALA A 261 1.08 11.42 -25.99
C ALA A 261 0.74 10.03 -26.57
N ARG A 262 1.70 9.14 -26.65
CA ARG A 262 1.50 7.75 -27.07
C ARG A 262 0.56 7.01 -26.13
N GLY A 263 0.69 7.19 -24.81
CA GLY A 263 -0.21 6.62 -23.80
C GLY A 263 -1.66 7.10 -23.92
N ILE A 264 -1.89 8.27 -24.51
CA ILE A 264 -3.24 8.81 -24.76
C ILE A 264 -3.73 8.43 -26.16
N ILE A 265 -2.92 8.65 -27.18
CA ILE A 265 -3.30 8.54 -28.60
C ILE A 265 -3.43 7.07 -29.04
N PHE A 266 -2.54 6.19 -28.62
CA PHE A 266 -2.54 4.78 -29.05
C PHE A 266 -3.80 4.02 -28.61
N PRO A 267 -4.29 4.15 -27.38
CA PRO A 267 -5.56 3.54 -26.98
C PRO A 267 -6.77 4.10 -27.74
N LEU A 268 -6.76 5.40 -28.02
CA LEU A 268 -7.81 6.02 -28.84
C LEU A 268 -7.82 5.50 -30.28
N LEU A 269 -6.67 5.04 -30.76
CA LEU A 269 -6.51 4.42 -32.08
C LEU A 269 -6.61 2.89 -32.05
N GLY A 270 -7.02 2.29 -30.92
CA GLY A 270 -7.10 0.84 -30.75
C GLY A 270 -5.74 0.12 -30.76
N LYS A 271 -4.63 0.86 -30.57
CA LYS A 271 -3.28 0.30 -30.49
C LYS A 271 -2.91 0.01 -29.03
N GLU A 272 -2.24 -1.11 -28.83
CA GLU A 272 -1.76 -1.53 -27.53
C GLU A 272 -0.60 -0.65 -27.02
N VAL A 273 -0.60 -0.36 -25.71
CA VAL A 273 0.48 0.37 -25.05
C VAL A 273 1.22 -0.59 -24.14
N THR A 274 2.46 -0.88 -24.47
CA THR A 274 3.34 -1.68 -23.57
C THR A 274 3.61 -0.90 -22.29
N PRO A 275 3.36 -1.47 -21.09
CA PRO A 275 3.69 -0.81 -19.84
C PRO A 275 5.20 -0.56 -19.76
N LEU A 276 5.59 0.68 -19.48
CA LEU A 276 7.00 1.01 -19.24
C LEU A 276 7.47 0.30 -17.96
N GLY A 277 8.57 -0.44 -18.05
CA GLY A 277 9.25 -1.09 -16.94
C GLY A 277 8.92 -2.57 -16.71
N TYR A 278 8.05 -3.18 -17.54
CA TYR A 278 7.83 -4.63 -17.55
C TYR A 278 7.82 -5.10 -19.00
N PRO A 279 9.00 -5.40 -19.58
CA PRO A 279 9.12 -5.82 -21.00
C PRO A 279 8.33 -7.10 -21.31
N ASP A 280 8.09 -7.94 -20.32
CA ASP A 280 7.41 -9.23 -20.48
C ASP A 280 5.92 -9.20 -20.12
N ALA A 281 5.40 -8.05 -19.66
CA ALA A 281 3.97 -7.93 -19.40
C ALA A 281 3.21 -7.81 -20.72
N SER A 282 2.22 -8.68 -20.92
CA SER A 282 1.30 -8.59 -22.07
C SER A 282 0.72 -7.17 -22.14
N PRO A 283 0.66 -6.57 -23.33
CA PRO A 283 0.17 -5.22 -23.50
C PRO A 283 -1.31 -5.15 -23.08
N VAL A 284 -1.59 -4.41 -22.02
CA VAL A 284 -2.97 -4.17 -21.55
C VAL A 284 -3.42 -2.83 -22.08
N PRO A 285 -4.57 -2.77 -22.80
CA PRO A 285 -5.11 -1.52 -23.32
C PRO A 285 -5.33 -0.50 -22.20
N PHE A 286 -5.07 0.79 -22.49
CA PHE A 286 -5.17 1.87 -21.51
C PHE A 286 -6.56 1.97 -20.86
N TYR A 287 -7.63 1.76 -21.62
CA TYR A 287 -9.00 1.76 -21.10
C TYR A 287 -9.26 0.62 -20.12
N VAL A 288 -8.64 -0.55 -20.31
CA VAL A 288 -8.73 -1.66 -19.36
C VAL A 288 -8.08 -1.27 -18.04
N LYS A 289 -6.92 -0.63 -18.09
CA LYS A 289 -6.26 -0.11 -16.88
C LYS A 289 -7.05 0.99 -16.17
N LEU A 290 -7.74 1.85 -16.92
CA LEU A 290 -8.66 2.82 -16.34
C LEU A 290 -9.83 2.15 -15.61
N LEU A 291 -10.27 1.00 -16.12
CA LEU A 291 -11.40 0.25 -15.56
C LEU A 291 -11.00 -0.69 -14.43
N ASP A 292 -9.70 -0.94 -14.21
CA ASP A 292 -9.21 -1.83 -13.14
C ASP A 292 -9.70 -1.43 -11.73
N ILE A 293 -9.93 -0.13 -11.49
CA ILE A 293 -10.51 0.32 -10.23
C ILE A 293 -11.89 -0.30 -9.99
N PHE A 294 -12.63 -0.58 -11.05
CA PHE A 294 -13.98 -1.16 -10.97
C PHE A 294 -13.96 -2.68 -10.78
N ALA A 295 -12.78 -3.32 -10.76
CA ALA A 295 -12.62 -4.68 -10.25
C ALA A 295 -12.88 -4.77 -8.73
N TYR A 296 -12.76 -3.64 -8.03
CA TYR A 296 -13.04 -3.55 -6.59
C TYR A 296 -14.47 -3.05 -6.36
N THR A 297 -15.31 -3.89 -5.81
CA THR A 297 -16.74 -3.58 -5.59
C THR A 297 -16.95 -2.34 -4.72
N GLY A 298 -16.11 -2.14 -3.69
CA GLY A 298 -16.17 -0.94 -2.85
C GLY A 298 -15.86 0.33 -3.63
N ALA A 299 -14.92 0.30 -4.57
CA ALA A 299 -14.63 1.44 -5.44
C ALA A 299 -15.83 1.77 -6.35
N VAL A 300 -16.48 0.75 -6.92
CA VAL A 300 -17.72 0.90 -7.71
C VAL A 300 -18.81 1.57 -6.86
N ILE A 301 -19.05 1.06 -5.66
CA ILE A 301 -20.05 1.60 -4.75
C ILE A 301 -19.75 3.07 -4.44
N LEU A 302 -18.52 3.39 -4.05
CA LEU A 302 -18.13 4.76 -3.72
C LEU A 302 -18.29 5.71 -4.92
N PHE A 303 -17.90 5.26 -6.12
CA PHE A 303 -18.05 6.02 -7.35
C PHE A 303 -19.53 6.28 -7.65
N MET A 304 -20.35 5.22 -7.67
CA MET A 304 -21.79 5.31 -7.98
C MET A 304 -22.54 6.21 -7.00
N VAL A 305 -22.22 6.10 -5.70
CA VAL A 305 -22.86 6.97 -4.68
C VAL A 305 -22.49 8.43 -4.89
N ASN A 306 -21.22 8.74 -5.22
CA ASN A 306 -20.82 10.12 -5.55
C ASN A 306 -21.59 10.64 -6.79
N VAL A 307 -21.68 9.84 -7.86
CA VAL A 307 -22.44 10.19 -9.07
C VAL A 307 -23.93 10.41 -8.75
N LEU A 308 -24.53 9.49 -7.99
CA LEU A 308 -25.93 9.58 -7.60
C LEU A 308 -26.19 10.84 -6.77
N LEU A 309 -25.31 11.20 -5.85
CA LEU A 309 -25.43 12.44 -5.09
C LEU A 309 -25.30 13.69 -5.97
N LEU A 310 -24.44 13.69 -6.99
CA LEU A 310 -24.38 14.76 -7.99
C LEU A 310 -25.72 14.94 -8.69
N VAL A 311 -26.37 13.84 -9.09
CA VAL A 311 -27.65 13.84 -9.79
C VAL A 311 -28.78 14.30 -8.87
N LEU A 312 -28.95 13.69 -7.70
CA LEU A 312 -30.04 13.96 -6.77
C LEU A 312 -30.03 15.39 -6.22
N HIS A 313 -28.83 15.97 -6.06
CA HIS A 313 -28.72 17.37 -5.64
C HIS A 313 -28.78 18.36 -6.80
N LYS A 314 -28.91 17.87 -8.05
CA LYS A 314 -28.82 18.72 -9.26
C LYS A 314 -27.57 19.63 -9.17
N ALA A 315 -26.43 19.02 -8.81
CA ALA A 315 -25.26 19.76 -8.36
C ALA A 315 -24.70 20.73 -9.42
N TRP A 316 -24.93 20.44 -10.70
CA TRP A 316 -24.58 21.33 -11.82
C TRP A 316 -25.36 22.67 -11.81
N HIS A 317 -26.59 22.70 -11.27
CA HIS A 317 -27.37 23.96 -11.11
C HIS A 317 -26.95 24.73 -9.85
N HIS A 318 -26.38 24.03 -8.86
CA HIS A 318 -25.99 24.56 -7.55
C HIS A 318 -24.47 24.45 -7.28
N ILE A 319 -23.67 24.61 -8.33
CA ILE A 319 -22.21 24.34 -8.28
C ILE A 319 -21.50 25.19 -7.22
N ARG A 320 -21.97 26.40 -6.93
CA ARG A 320 -21.38 27.28 -5.89
C ARG A 320 -21.52 26.67 -4.48
N VAL A 321 -22.66 26.03 -4.21
CA VAL A 321 -22.97 25.41 -2.92
C VAL A 321 -22.21 24.08 -2.76
N TYR A 322 -22.19 23.27 -3.81
CA TYR A 322 -21.61 21.93 -3.79
C TYR A 322 -20.21 21.87 -4.39
N LYS A 323 -19.54 23.01 -4.52
CA LYS A 323 -18.22 23.12 -5.14
C LYS A 323 -17.21 22.12 -4.54
N MET A 324 -17.14 22.04 -3.21
CA MET A 324 -16.10 21.23 -2.55
C MET A 324 -16.27 19.72 -2.74
N PRO A 325 -17.45 19.10 -2.48
CA PRO A 325 -17.58 17.66 -2.72
C PRO A 325 -17.41 17.31 -4.19
N ILE A 326 -17.88 18.18 -5.13
CA ILE A 326 -17.67 18.00 -6.56
C ILE A 326 -16.17 17.97 -6.89
N LEU A 327 -15.42 18.98 -6.46
CA LEU A 327 -13.99 19.06 -6.74
C LEU A 327 -13.22 17.88 -6.14
N VAL A 328 -13.54 17.48 -4.92
CA VAL A 328 -12.86 16.36 -4.27
C VAL A 328 -13.18 15.03 -4.98
N PHE A 329 -14.41 14.85 -5.48
CA PHE A 329 -14.76 13.69 -6.30
C PHE A 329 -14.03 13.72 -7.65
N PHE A 330 -14.02 14.85 -8.37
CA PHE A 330 -13.28 14.94 -9.62
C PHE A 330 -11.77 14.79 -9.43
N PHE A 331 -11.23 15.13 -8.27
CA PHE A 331 -9.83 14.86 -7.95
C PHE A 331 -9.54 13.37 -7.94
N SER A 332 -10.47 12.51 -7.51
CA SER A 332 -10.28 11.05 -7.60
C SER A 332 -10.12 10.57 -9.04
N ILE A 333 -10.93 11.11 -9.96
CA ILE A 333 -10.83 10.78 -11.39
C ILE A 333 -9.51 11.31 -11.96
N PHE A 334 -9.14 12.54 -11.60
CA PHE A 334 -7.88 13.16 -12.02
C PHE A 334 -6.66 12.36 -11.58
N THR A 335 -6.67 11.80 -10.35
CA THR A 335 -5.58 10.94 -9.88
C THR A 335 -5.51 9.61 -10.63
N ILE A 336 -6.64 8.96 -10.91
CA ILE A 336 -6.67 7.75 -11.73
C ILE A 336 -6.02 8.02 -13.09
N LEU A 337 -6.42 9.10 -13.76
CA LEU A 337 -5.83 9.50 -15.04
C LEU A 337 -4.34 9.79 -14.92
N GLY A 338 -3.93 10.56 -13.91
CA GLY A 338 -2.53 10.94 -13.69
C GLY A 338 -1.61 9.72 -13.44
N TYR A 339 -2.06 8.77 -12.64
CA TYR A 339 -1.29 7.54 -12.39
C TYR A 339 -1.22 6.64 -13.61
N ASN A 340 -2.30 6.53 -14.38
CA ASN A 340 -2.28 5.79 -15.64
C ASN A 340 -1.32 6.42 -16.65
N LEU A 341 -1.36 7.74 -16.81
CA LEU A 341 -0.44 8.47 -17.70
C LEU A 341 1.01 8.35 -17.28
N ALA A 342 1.27 8.31 -15.96
CA ALA A 342 2.60 8.08 -15.42
C ALA A 342 3.06 6.61 -15.51
N GLY A 343 2.26 5.69 -16.09
CA GLY A 343 2.58 4.27 -16.19
C GLY A 343 2.71 3.56 -14.82
N ARG A 344 2.11 4.14 -13.76
CA ARG A 344 2.24 3.68 -12.38
C ARG A 344 0.94 3.15 -11.78
N TYR A 345 -0.03 2.88 -12.62
CA TYR A 345 -1.32 2.40 -12.15
C TYR A 345 -1.23 0.91 -11.80
N GLN A 346 -1.45 0.59 -10.55
CA GLN A 346 -1.60 -0.77 -10.03
C GLN A 346 -2.69 -0.79 -8.95
N GLY A 347 -3.34 -1.93 -8.74
CA GLY A 347 -4.48 -2.05 -7.83
C GLY A 347 -4.23 -1.47 -6.43
N TYR A 348 -3.06 -1.71 -5.86
CA TYR A 348 -2.71 -1.20 -4.54
C TYR A 348 -2.42 0.32 -4.47
N TYR A 349 -2.31 1.04 -5.59
CA TYR A 349 -2.23 2.51 -5.60
C TYR A 349 -3.59 3.21 -5.71
N MET A 350 -4.68 2.45 -5.81
CA MET A 350 -6.03 2.99 -5.92
C MET A 350 -6.50 3.74 -4.68
N TRP A 351 -5.80 3.63 -3.54
CA TRP A 351 -6.07 4.49 -2.38
C TRP A 351 -6.07 5.98 -2.76
N THR A 352 -5.29 6.35 -3.75
CA THR A 352 -5.21 7.72 -4.28
C THR A 352 -6.53 8.23 -4.85
N ALA A 353 -7.39 7.33 -5.30
CA ALA A 353 -8.75 7.63 -5.76
C ALA A 353 -9.80 7.39 -4.67
N ILE A 354 -9.64 6.32 -3.88
CA ILE A 354 -10.60 5.93 -2.83
C ILE A 354 -10.67 6.98 -1.72
N LEU A 355 -9.53 7.49 -1.25
CA LEU A 355 -9.52 8.50 -0.19
C LEU A 355 -10.26 9.79 -0.59
N PRO A 356 -10.06 10.37 -1.79
CA PRO A 356 -10.88 11.50 -2.24
C PRO A 356 -12.37 11.14 -2.41
N MET A 357 -12.73 9.93 -2.88
CA MET A 357 -14.14 9.51 -2.96
C MET A 357 -14.79 9.50 -1.58
N LEU A 358 -14.16 8.87 -0.59
CA LEU A 358 -14.63 8.84 0.80
C LEU A 358 -14.71 10.24 1.40
N LEU A 359 -13.71 11.09 1.15
CA LEU A 359 -13.69 12.46 1.61
C LEU A 359 -14.81 13.30 0.98
N SER A 360 -15.09 13.09 -0.31
CA SER A 360 -16.22 13.71 -1.00
C SER A 360 -17.54 13.31 -0.34
N LEU A 361 -17.76 12.02 -0.04
CA LEU A 361 -18.96 11.56 0.67
C LEU A 361 -19.10 12.17 2.06
N LEU A 362 -17.99 12.29 2.81
CA LEU A 362 -17.99 12.97 4.10
C LEU A 362 -18.44 14.43 3.97
N ILE A 363 -17.99 15.13 2.93
CA ILE A 363 -18.40 16.52 2.67
C ILE A 363 -19.87 16.56 2.24
N TRP A 364 -20.32 15.67 1.34
CA TRP A 364 -21.73 15.58 0.91
C TRP A 364 -22.68 15.42 2.10
N MET A 365 -22.40 14.52 3.03
CA MET A 365 -23.20 14.31 4.23
C MET A 365 -23.34 15.57 5.10
N ASN A 366 -22.42 16.50 4.98
CA ASN A 366 -22.43 17.72 5.79
C ASN A 366 -22.95 18.93 5.05
N VAL A 367 -22.72 19.08 3.75
CA VAL A 367 -23.16 20.26 2.96
C VAL A 367 -24.39 19.98 2.11
N GLY A 368 -24.65 18.73 1.74
CA GLY A 368 -25.79 18.30 0.95
C GLY A 368 -27.10 18.20 1.76
N LYS A 369 -28.16 17.85 1.05
CA LYS A 369 -29.44 17.50 1.69
C LYS A 369 -29.28 16.18 2.41
N ARG A 370 -29.35 16.22 3.74
CA ARG A 370 -29.15 15.05 4.61
C ARG A 370 -30.09 13.88 4.28
N LEU A 371 -31.31 14.21 3.83
CA LEU A 371 -32.32 13.22 3.44
C LEU A 371 -31.82 12.25 2.36
N PHE A 372 -30.95 12.70 1.45
CA PHE A 372 -30.38 11.84 0.39
C PHE A 372 -28.99 11.33 0.76
N ALA A 373 -28.10 12.18 1.27
CA ALA A 373 -26.71 11.84 1.48
C ALA A 373 -26.53 10.80 2.60
N MET A 374 -27.22 10.94 3.72
CA MET A 374 -27.07 10.03 4.87
C MET A 374 -27.53 8.60 4.57
N PRO A 375 -28.73 8.34 4.01
CA PRO A 375 -29.17 6.99 3.71
C PRO A 375 -28.28 6.30 2.66
N LEU A 376 -27.91 6.99 1.58
CA LEU A 376 -27.10 6.40 0.53
C LEU A 376 -25.71 5.98 1.04
N VAL A 377 -25.04 6.86 1.79
CA VAL A 377 -23.74 6.53 2.37
C VAL A 377 -23.89 5.47 3.47
N GLY A 378 -24.99 5.51 4.24
CA GLY A 378 -25.28 4.51 5.27
C GLY A 378 -25.48 3.11 4.70
N ILE A 379 -26.30 2.97 3.67
CA ILE A 379 -26.50 1.69 2.97
C ILE A 379 -25.17 1.19 2.40
N SER A 380 -24.41 2.07 1.73
CA SER A 380 -23.10 1.70 1.17
C SER A 380 -22.13 1.21 2.24
N ALA A 381 -22.06 1.89 3.38
CA ALA A 381 -21.19 1.51 4.48
C ALA A 381 -21.59 0.14 5.09
N ILE A 382 -22.89 -0.12 5.20
CA ILE A 382 -23.39 -1.42 5.68
C ILE A 382 -23.07 -2.54 4.67
N VAL A 383 -23.24 -2.29 3.38
CA VAL A 383 -22.89 -3.27 2.33
C VAL A 383 -21.40 -3.57 2.37
N MET A 384 -20.55 -2.56 2.43
CA MET A 384 -19.09 -2.75 2.52
C MET A 384 -18.67 -3.48 3.78
N LEU A 385 -19.29 -3.19 4.92
CA LEU A 385 -19.09 -3.94 6.17
C LEU A 385 -19.48 -5.41 6.00
N GLY A 386 -20.66 -5.68 5.43
CA GLY A 386 -21.11 -7.07 5.16
C GLY A 386 -20.15 -7.83 4.26
N MET A 387 -19.65 -7.20 3.19
CA MET A 387 -18.65 -7.79 2.30
C MET A 387 -17.33 -8.09 3.02
N ALA A 388 -16.85 -7.18 3.86
CA ALA A 388 -15.61 -7.37 4.62
C ALA A 388 -15.73 -8.52 5.62
N LEU A 389 -16.86 -8.60 6.37
CA LEU A 389 -17.14 -9.68 7.30
C LEU A 389 -17.27 -11.04 6.60
N ASN A 390 -17.86 -11.07 5.40
CA ASN A 390 -17.96 -12.31 4.60
C ASN A 390 -16.60 -12.77 4.07
N ARG A 391 -15.75 -11.83 3.64
CA ARG A 391 -14.41 -12.13 3.12
C ARG A 391 -13.44 -12.60 4.21
N PHE A 392 -13.56 -12.05 5.42
CA PHE A 392 -12.72 -12.37 6.58
C PHE A 392 -13.62 -12.71 7.78
N PRO A 393 -14.13 -13.94 7.82
CA PRO A 393 -15.04 -14.37 8.89
C PRO A 393 -14.33 -14.42 10.24
N LEU A 394 -15.10 -14.22 11.32
CA LEU A 394 -14.60 -14.31 12.69
C LEU A 394 -14.29 -15.74 13.13
N THR A 395 -14.79 -16.73 12.39
CA THR A 395 -14.62 -18.15 12.65
C THR A 395 -13.85 -18.82 11.53
N GLY A 396 -13.15 -19.90 11.84
CA GLY A 396 -12.36 -20.66 10.88
C GLY A 396 -10.88 -20.70 11.28
N GLU A 397 -10.18 -21.68 10.77
CA GLU A 397 -8.75 -21.84 11.03
C GLU A 397 -7.91 -20.87 10.21
N SER A 398 -6.91 -20.32 10.86
CA SER A 398 -5.96 -19.36 10.28
C SER A 398 -4.95 -20.10 9.38
N SER A 399 -4.92 -19.74 8.09
CA SER A 399 -3.92 -20.27 7.15
C SER A 399 -2.50 -19.97 7.61
N THR A 400 -2.26 -18.79 8.16
CA THR A 400 -0.93 -18.38 8.66
C THR A 400 -0.51 -19.21 9.88
N GLU A 401 -1.44 -19.51 10.80
CA GLU A 401 -1.13 -20.35 11.98
C GLU A 401 -0.83 -21.79 11.59
N ARG A 402 -1.58 -22.35 10.63
CA ARG A 402 -1.31 -23.71 10.10
C ARG A 402 0.06 -23.80 9.43
N ILE A 403 0.42 -22.79 8.62
CA ILE A 403 1.74 -22.73 7.98
C ILE A 403 2.83 -22.60 9.05
N ALA A 404 2.64 -21.75 10.06
CA ALA A 404 3.59 -21.62 11.16
C ALA A 404 3.75 -22.90 11.96
N ALA A 405 2.67 -23.59 12.27
CA ALA A 405 2.71 -24.90 12.95
C ALA A 405 3.47 -25.94 12.12
N PHE A 406 3.19 -26.03 10.81
CA PHE A 406 3.91 -26.93 9.89
C PHE A 406 5.41 -26.65 9.87
N VAL A 407 5.81 -25.39 9.74
CA VAL A 407 7.23 -24.98 9.73
C VAL A 407 7.91 -25.32 11.07
N ASN A 408 7.25 -25.01 12.19
CA ASN A 408 7.82 -25.25 13.52
C ASN A 408 8.02 -26.74 13.85
N GLN A 409 7.18 -27.62 13.29
CA GLN A 409 7.31 -29.07 13.45
C GLN A 409 8.56 -29.64 12.75
N GLN A 410 9.15 -28.93 11.80
CA GLN A 410 10.29 -29.44 11.02
C GLN A 410 11.63 -29.31 11.76
N HIS A 411 11.70 -28.53 12.86
CA HIS A 411 12.90 -28.36 13.70
C HIS A 411 14.17 -27.99 12.90
N PHE A 412 14.08 -27.05 11.96
CA PHE A 412 15.22 -26.59 11.17
C PHE A 412 16.36 -26.08 12.06
N LYS A 413 17.60 -26.36 11.67
CA LYS A 413 18.80 -25.82 12.31
C LYS A 413 19.00 -24.37 11.85
N LYS A 414 19.60 -23.53 12.69
CA LYS A 414 19.92 -22.13 12.35
C LYS A 414 20.81 -22.01 11.10
N THR A 415 21.61 -23.01 10.80
CA THR A 415 22.53 -23.08 9.67
C THR A 415 21.90 -23.57 8.38
N ASP A 416 20.71 -24.18 8.44
CA ASP A 416 20.04 -24.73 7.27
C ASP A 416 19.67 -23.62 6.30
N ARG A 417 19.89 -23.85 5.01
CA ARG A 417 19.56 -22.96 3.90
C ARG A 417 18.24 -23.41 3.31
N ILE A 418 17.23 -22.58 3.43
CA ILE A 418 15.85 -22.96 3.11
C ILE A 418 15.32 -22.07 1.99
N ALA A 419 14.94 -22.67 0.86
CA ALA A 419 14.16 -22.00 -0.16
C ALA A 419 12.66 -22.19 0.14
N ALA A 420 11.90 -21.08 0.24
CA ALA A 420 10.54 -21.15 0.74
C ALA A 420 9.62 -20.07 0.10
N PRO A 421 8.29 -20.25 0.10
CA PRO A 421 7.33 -19.25 -0.33
C PRO A 421 7.19 -18.13 0.71
N PHE A 422 6.74 -16.95 0.28
CA PHE A 422 6.54 -15.78 1.14
C PHE A 422 5.61 -16.06 2.33
N SER A 423 4.65 -16.97 2.16
CA SER A 423 3.72 -17.37 3.23
C SER A 423 4.40 -17.92 4.48
N THR A 424 5.62 -18.45 4.37
CA THR A 424 6.39 -19.03 5.48
C THR A 424 7.30 -18.01 6.19
N PHE A 425 7.42 -16.78 5.69
CA PHE A 425 8.41 -15.79 6.15
C PHE A 425 8.42 -15.58 7.66
N TYR A 426 7.26 -15.29 8.23
CA TYR A 426 7.18 -14.96 9.66
C TYR A 426 7.41 -16.15 10.58
N ALA A 427 7.27 -17.37 10.05
CA ALA A 427 7.58 -18.59 10.80
C ALA A 427 9.07 -18.95 10.73
N LEU A 428 9.71 -18.79 9.57
CA LEU A 428 11.11 -19.16 9.35
C LEU A 428 12.08 -18.09 9.86
N LYS A 429 11.82 -16.82 9.58
CA LYS A 429 12.73 -15.70 9.85
C LYS A 429 13.23 -15.60 11.29
N PRO A 430 12.43 -15.82 12.35
CA PRO A 430 12.91 -15.78 13.73
C PRO A 430 13.95 -16.82 14.08
N THR A 431 13.93 -17.97 13.41
CA THR A 431 14.77 -19.12 13.73
C THR A 431 15.88 -19.38 12.72
N ASN A 432 15.71 -18.87 11.48
CA ASN A 432 16.64 -19.16 10.39
C ASN A 432 16.91 -17.91 9.55
N GLN A 433 18.15 -17.40 9.61
CA GLN A 433 18.59 -16.24 8.82
C GLN A 433 18.70 -16.59 7.33
N ASN A 434 19.07 -17.81 6.98
CA ASN A 434 19.36 -18.29 5.64
C ASN A 434 18.11 -18.78 4.91
N THR A 435 17.00 -18.05 5.04
CA THR A 435 15.78 -18.35 4.32
C THR A 435 15.69 -17.50 3.06
N TYR A 436 15.59 -18.17 1.91
CA TYR A 436 15.54 -17.55 0.60
C TYR A 436 14.13 -17.64 0.03
N PHE A 437 13.62 -16.51 -0.42
CA PHE A 437 12.31 -16.46 -1.08
C PHE A 437 12.52 -16.46 -2.59
N TYR A 438 12.59 -17.66 -3.16
CA TYR A 438 12.98 -17.93 -4.54
C TYR A 438 11.88 -17.64 -5.59
N GLN A 439 10.72 -17.15 -5.18
CA GLN A 439 9.63 -16.83 -6.11
C GLN A 439 10.02 -15.88 -7.24
N ILE A 440 11.13 -15.14 -7.09
CA ILE A 440 11.60 -14.19 -8.09
C ILE A 440 12.74 -14.77 -8.95
N TYR A 441 13.68 -15.53 -8.33
CA TYR A 441 14.88 -16.03 -9.05
C TYR A 441 15.32 -17.43 -8.56
N PRO A 442 14.51 -18.49 -8.76
CA PRO A 442 14.80 -19.80 -8.21
C PRO A 442 16.10 -20.44 -8.77
N GLN A 443 16.48 -20.17 -10.03
CA GLN A 443 17.64 -20.82 -10.65
C GLN A 443 18.96 -20.48 -9.96
N ASN A 444 19.09 -19.33 -9.32
CA ASN A 444 20.31 -18.89 -8.66
C ASN A 444 20.59 -19.65 -7.34
N LEU A 445 19.61 -20.41 -6.84
CA LEU A 445 19.72 -21.15 -5.59
C LEU A 445 20.10 -22.63 -5.75
N ILE A 446 20.29 -23.10 -6.99
CA ILE A 446 20.69 -24.49 -7.26
C ILE A 446 22.05 -24.77 -6.61
N GLY A 447 22.09 -25.70 -5.66
CA GLY A 447 23.29 -26.05 -4.91
C GLY A 447 23.53 -25.26 -3.63
N GLU A 448 22.69 -24.26 -3.33
CA GLU A 448 22.82 -23.42 -2.14
C GLU A 448 21.73 -23.69 -1.07
N VAL A 449 20.88 -24.70 -1.27
CA VAL A 449 19.77 -25.00 -0.36
C VAL A 449 19.87 -26.42 0.21
N ASP A 450 19.50 -26.55 1.48
CA ASP A 450 19.40 -27.83 2.19
C ASP A 450 17.94 -28.32 2.22
N TYR A 451 16.98 -27.38 2.17
CA TYR A 451 15.54 -27.66 2.16
C TYR A 451 14.80 -26.75 1.17
N VAL A 452 13.72 -27.30 0.62
CA VAL A 452 12.81 -26.55 -0.27
C VAL A 452 11.38 -26.77 0.20
N ILE A 453 10.65 -25.66 0.46
CA ILE A 453 9.22 -25.68 0.74
C ILE A 453 8.50 -25.13 -0.50
N ILE A 454 7.56 -25.91 -1.05
CA ILE A 454 6.86 -25.58 -2.30
C ILE A 454 5.35 -25.66 -2.10
N PRO A 455 4.54 -24.72 -2.64
CA PRO A 455 3.12 -24.97 -2.87
C PRO A 455 2.94 -25.96 -4.01
N GLU A 456 2.20 -27.06 -3.75
CA GLU A 456 1.94 -28.12 -4.74
C GLU A 456 0.71 -27.84 -5.62
N ALA A 457 -0.16 -26.94 -5.20
CA ALA A 457 -1.32 -26.48 -5.97
C ALA A 457 -1.80 -25.13 -5.41
N GLY A 458 -2.36 -24.29 -6.24
CA GLY A 458 -2.96 -22.99 -5.87
C GLY A 458 -2.53 -21.86 -6.78
N ASP A 459 -3.13 -20.68 -6.60
CA ASP A 459 -2.83 -19.45 -7.33
C ASP A 459 -1.62 -18.69 -6.71
N ASP A 460 -0.59 -19.38 -6.23
CA ASP A 460 0.55 -18.69 -5.65
C ASP A 460 1.40 -18.05 -6.75
N TYR A 461 1.76 -16.80 -6.52
CA TYR A 461 2.57 -16.03 -7.46
C TYR A 461 3.87 -16.78 -7.77
N ASN A 462 4.06 -17.12 -9.06
CA ASN A 462 5.22 -17.84 -9.57
C ASN A 462 5.33 -19.35 -9.21
N GLN A 463 4.19 -20.03 -9.02
CA GLN A 463 4.18 -21.50 -8.80
C GLN A 463 4.93 -22.26 -9.89
N GLU A 464 4.76 -21.89 -11.16
CA GLU A 464 5.45 -22.50 -12.31
C GLU A 464 6.99 -22.42 -12.18
N GLY A 465 7.51 -21.26 -11.73
CA GLY A 465 8.94 -21.08 -11.49
C GLY A 465 9.46 -21.97 -10.35
N MET A 466 8.64 -22.20 -9.32
CA MET A 466 8.99 -23.05 -8.19
C MET A 466 8.98 -24.53 -8.55
N GLU A 467 7.99 -24.97 -9.30
CA GLU A 467 7.94 -26.33 -9.84
C GLU A 467 9.12 -26.61 -10.77
N LYS A 468 9.47 -25.65 -11.62
CA LYS A 468 10.64 -25.73 -12.50
C LYS A 468 11.93 -25.88 -11.69
N PHE A 469 12.11 -25.04 -10.65
CA PHE A 469 13.25 -25.12 -9.74
C PHE A 469 13.38 -26.50 -9.08
N LEU A 470 12.26 -27.05 -8.57
CA LEU A 470 12.25 -28.40 -7.97
C LEU A 470 12.64 -29.48 -9.00
N LYS A 471 12.07 -29.38 -10.22
CA LYS A 471 12.41 -30.31 -11.32
C LYS A 471 13.88 -30.22 -11.69
N GLU A 472 14.45 -29.03 -11.79
CA GLU A 472 15.88 -28.83 -12.07
C GLU A 472 16.76 -29.45 -10.95
N LEU A 473 16.42 -29.29 -9.68
CA LEU A 473 17.10 -29.95 -8.56
C LEU A 473 17.01 -31.46 -8.64
N GLN A 474 15.83 -32.02 -8.94
CA GLN A 474 15.59 -33.46 -9.05
C GLN A 474 16.34 -34.11 -10.20
N HIS A 475 16.49 -33.40 -11.33
CA HIS A 475 17.22 -33.89 -12.51
C HIS A 475 18.74 -33.68 -12.41
N ASN A 476 19.20 -32.89 -11.45
CA ASN A 476 20.63 -32.64 -11.28
C ASN A 476 21.31 -33.86 -10.62
N PRO A 477 22.27 -34.52 -11.31
CA PRO A 477 22.90 -35.74 -10.80
C PRO A 477 23.70 -35.55 -9.51
N LYS A 478 24.05 -34.29 -9.17
CA LYS A 478 24.79 -33.96 -7.94
C LYS A 478 23.92 -33.97 -6.69
N TYR A 479 22.60 -33.97 -6.82
CA TYR A 479 21.68 -33.88 -5.69
C TYR A 479 20.74 -35.08 -5.63
N GLN A 480 20.36 -35.42 -4.40
CA GLN A 480 19.24 -36.28 -4.11
C GLN A 480 18.17 -35.42 -3.42
N VAL A 481 16.97 -35.45 -3.97
CA VAL A 481 15.84 -34.67 -3.46
C VAL A 481 14.77 -35.62 -2.95
N GLU A 482 14.48 -35.54 -1.66
CA GLU A 482 13.52 -36.41 -0.98
C GLU A 482 12.37 -35.59 -0.40
N LYS A 483 11.12 -36.00 -0.66
CA LYS A 483 9.95 -35.44 -0.03
C LYS A 483 9.81 -35.91 1.41
N ILE A 484 9.88 -35.00 2.40
CA ILE A 484 9.84 -35.35 3.83
C ILE A 484 8.43 -35.27 4.37
N SER A 485 7.71 -34.17 4.09
CA SER A 485 6.40 -33.90 4.68
C SER A 485 5.50 -33.07 3.76
N ARG A 486 4.19 -33.06 4.05
CA ARG A 486 3.18 -32.31 3.32
C ARG A 486 2.16 -31.74 4.27
N LEU A 487 1.80 -30.47 4.06
CA LEU A 487 0.64 -29.81 4.67
C LEU A 487 -0.51 -29.81 3.65
N GLN A 488 -1.42 -30.78 3.75
CA GLN A 488 -2.48 -31.00 2.74
C GLN A 488 -3.39 -29.79 2.54
N GLU A 489 -3.79 -29.15 3.63
CA GLU A 489 -4.77 -28.03 3.60
C GLU A 489 -4.21 -26.72 3.02
N SER A 490 -2.91 -26.53 3.01
CA SER A 490 -2.23 -25.37 2.39
C SER A 490 -1.43 -25.76 1.15
N ASN A 491 -1.55 -27.01 0.70
CA ASN A 491 -0.81 -27.56 -0.44
C ASN A 491 0.72 -27.33 -0.39
N LEU A 492 1.30 -27.21 0.81
CA LEU A 492 2.74 -27.06 0.98
C LEU A 492 3.42 -28.42 1.12
N ALA A 493 4.52 -28.61 0.42
CA ALA A 493 5.37 -29.78 0.57
C ALA A 493 6.80 -29.38 0.91
N LEU A 494 7.43 -30.13 1.81
CA LEU A 494 8.82 -29.98 2.22
C LEU A 494 9.68 -31.06 1.56
N TYR A 495 10.74 -30.63 0.93
CA TYR A 495 11.77 -31.48 0.32
C TYR A 495 13.13 -31.23 0.97
N LYS A 496 13.88 -32.30 1.21
CA LYS A 496 15.29 -32.26 1.63
C LYS A 496 16.18 -32.41 0.42
N VAL A 497 17.24 -31.61 0.34
CA VAL A 497 18.24 -31.68 -0.71
C VAL A 497 19.55 -32.14 -0.12
N CYS A 498 20.06 -33.28 -0.57
CA CYS A 498 21.33 -33.87 -0.13
C CYS A 498 22.31 -33.87 -1.30
N SER A 499 23.56 -33.43 -1.06
CA SER A 499 24.63 -33.59 -2.06
C SER A 499 25.07 -35.04 -2.12
N LYS A 500 25.13 -35.64 -3.32
CA LYS A 500 25.63 -37.00 -3.55
C LYS A 500 27.16 -37.11 -3.45
N THR A 501 27.87 -35.97 -3.39
CA THR A 501 29.33 -35.95 -3.27
C THR A 501 29.85 -36.25 -1.87
N ASN A 502 28.99 -36.39 -0.88
CA ASN A 502 29.32 -36.70 0.53
C ASN A 502 28.97 -38.14 0.93
N GLN A 503 28.73 -39.03 -0.02
CA GLN A 503 28.67 -40.47 0.17
C GLN A 503 29.90 -41.14 -0.49
#